data_72872d55cefe4df91aec298180a2f146
#
_entry.id   72872d55cefe4df91aec298180a2f146
#
_cell.length_a   1.000
_cell.length_b   1.000
_cell.length_c   1.000
_cell.angle_alpha   90.00
_cell.angle_beta   90.00
_cell.angle_gamma   90.00
#
_symmetry.space_group_name_H-M   'P 1'
#
loop_
_entity.id
_entity.type
_entity.pdbx_description
1 polymer ?
#
loop_
_entity_poly.entity_id
_entity_poly.type
_entity_poly.pdbx_seq_one_letter_code
_entity_poly.pdbx_strand_id
1 'polypeptide(L)'
;NGIIDVIATDHAPHPKETKEVSFKKSARGVVGLESAFVVLFSSNLFSLEELTRFMSINPMNILVSLGYDSSNAKTNSWTKSSSTFTTKSFYKNSAFENFQVSIQKELDHV
;
A
#
# COMPACT_ATOMS: atom_id res chain seq x y z
N ASN A 1 0.82 17.93 -9.64
CA ASN A 1 -0.17 18.54 -10.56
C ASN A 1 -1.58 18.71 -9.97
N GLY A 2 -1.86 18.26 -8.75
CA GLY A 2 -3.15 18.41 -8.08
C GLY A 2 -4.33 17.68 -8.74
N ILE A 3 -4.06 16.66 -9.57
CA ILE A 3 -5.09 15.88 -10.27
C ILE A 3 -5.50 14.65 -9.46
N ILE A 4 -4.55 14.03 -8.76
CA ILE A 4 -4.79 12.86 -7.91
C ILE A 4 -4.74 13.28 -6.46
N ASP A 5 -5.78 12.97 -5.72
CA ASP A 5 -5.88 13.29 -4.28
C ASP A 5 -5.53 12.08 -3.40
N VAL A 6 -5.87 10.88 -3.85
CA VAL A 6 -5.72 9.64 -3.09
C VAL A 6 -5.19 8.51 -3.97
N ILE A 7 -4.32 7.69 -3.41
CA ILE A 7 -3.92 6.40 -3.97
C ILE A 7 -4.46 5.32 -3.05
N ALA A 8 -5.30 4.45 -3.58
CA ALA A 8 -5.88 3.31 -2.88
C ALA A 8 -5.34 1.99 -3.44
N THR A 9 -5.24 0.98 -2.59
CA THR A 9 -4.64 -0.31 -2.97
C THR A 9 -5.55 -1.21 -3.76
N ASP A 10 -6.86 -1.07 -3.60
CA ASP A 10 -7.86 -2.04 -4.07
C ASP A 10 -7.48 -3.50 -3.73
N HIS A 11 -7.02 -3.70 -2.50
CA HIS A 11 -6.51 -4.98 -2.00
C HIS A 11 -7.54 -6.08 -2.17
N ALA A 12 -7.23 -7.07 -3.01
CA ALA A 12 -8.14 -8.15 -3.39
C ALA A 12 -7.47 -9.53 -3.26
N PRO A 13 -7.42 -10.10 -2.04
CA PRO A 13 -6.89 -11.45 -1.84
C PRO A 13 -7.84 -12.50 -2.45
N HIS A 14 -7.27 -13.42 -3.21
CA HIS A 14 -8.00 -14.52 -3.84
C HIS A 14 -7.28 -15.85 -3.62
N PRO A 15 -8.01 -16.97 -3.50
CA PRO A 15 -7.41 -18.29 -3.48
C PRO A 15 -6.70 -18.59 -4.80
N LYS A 16 -5.67 -19.41 -4.72
CA LYS A 16 -4.84 -19.80 -5.87
C LYS A 16 -5.68 -20.37 -7.02
N GLU A 17 -6.65 -21.20 -6.68
CA GLU A 17 -7.53 -21.90 -7.63
C GLU A 17 -8.35 -20.93 -8.50
N THR A 18 -8.69 -19.76 -7.98
CA THR A 18 -9.43 -18.73 -8.73
C THR A 18 -8.53 -17.90 -9.63
N LYS A 19 -7.22 -17.96 -9.43
CA LYS A 19 -6.21 -17.25 -10.23
C LYS A 19 -5.59 -18.14 -11.31
N GLU A 20 -5.39 -19.42 -11.04
CA GLU A 20 -4.78 -20.39 -11.96
C GLU A 20 -5.79 -20.98 -12.98
N VAL A 21 -6.51 -20.10 -13.62
CA VAL A 21 -7.48 -20.41 -14.68
C VAL A 21 -7.25 -19.49 -15.88
N SER A 22 -8.01 -19.69 -16.97
CA SER A 22 -7.85 -18.81 -18.13
C SER A 22 -8.11 -17.35 -17.75
N PHE A 23 -7.44 -16.41 -18.40
CA PHE A 23 -7.53 -14.97 -18.12
C PHE A 23 -8.98 -14.45 -18.02
N LYS A 24 -9.87 -14.91 -18.89
CA LYS A 24 -11.28 -14.50 -18.87
C LYS A 24 -12.05 -14.94 -17.65
N LYS A 25 -11.63 -16.06 -17.01
CA LYS A 25 -12.29 -16.65 -15.83
C LYS A 25 -11.58 -16.32 -14.53
N SER A 26 -10.36 -15.79 -14.60
CA SER A 26 -9.57 -15.48 -13.42
C SER A 26 -10.23 -14.39 -12.59
N ALA A 27 -10.23 -14.57 -11.26
CA ALA A 27 -10.65 -13.54 -10.32
C ALA A 27 -9.80 -12.27 -10.52
N ARG A 28 -10.45 -11.12 -10.56
CA ARG A 28 -9.80 -9.83 -10.81
C ARG A 28 -9.15 -9.31 -9.52
N GLY A 29 -8.08 -8.53 -9.69
CA GLY A 29 -7.37 -7.89 -8.61
C GLY A 29 -6.19 -8.70 -8.08
N VAL A 30 -5.37 -8.02 -7.32
CA VAL A 30 -4.17 -8.55 -6.68
C VAL A 30 -4.06 -8.04 -5.23
N VAL A 31 -3.23 -8.70 -4.45
CA VAL A 31 -2.87 -8.24 -3.12
C VAL A 31 -2.02 -6.98 -3.23
N GLY A 32 -2.37 -5.93 -2.52
CA GLY A 32 -1.65 -4.66 -2.54
C GLY A 32 -1.41 -4.03 -1.18
N LEU A 33 -2.12 -4.48 -0.13
CA LEU A 33 -2.07 -3.80 1.17
C LEU A 33 -0.67 -3.80 1.79
N GLU A 34 0.07 -4.91 1.69
CA GLU A 34 1.40 -5.04 2.27
C GLU A 34 2.50 -4.36 1.42
N SER A 35 2.28 -4.23 0.11
CA SER A 35 3.34 -3.85 -0.82
C SER A 35 3.17 -2.48 -1.48
N ALA A 36 1.94 -1.95 -1.56
CA ALA A 36 1.66 -0.76 -2.35
C ALA A 36 2.57 0.43 -2.02
N PHE A 37 2.71 0.78 -0.74
CA PHE A 37 3.51 1.93 -0.35
C PHE A 37 5.00 1.76 -0.73
N VAL A 38 5.58 0.61 -0.37
CA VAL A 38 7.00 0.35 -0.61
C VAL A 38 7.33 0.23 -2.09
N VAL A 39 6.44 -0.35 -2.89
CA VAL A 39 6.61 -0.46 -4.34
C VAL A 39 6.53 0.91 -5.00
N LEU A 40 5.53 1.72 -4.65
CA LEU A 40 5.39 3.08 -5.18
C LEU A 40 6.57 3.97 -4.81
N PHE A 41 7.06 3.87 -3.58
CA PHE A 41 8.26 4.60 -3.18
C PHE A 41 9.50 4.14 -3.97
N SER A 42 9.69 2.83 -4.12
CA SER A 42 10.82 2.26 -4.85
C SER A 42 10.80 2.54 -6.36
N SER A 43 9.64 2.92 -6.90
CA SER A 43 9.54 3.33 -8.31
C SER A 43 10.23 4.66 -8.62
N ASN A 44 10.56 5.45 -7.60
CA ASN A 44 11.09 6.83 -7.69
C ASN A 44 10.15 7.82 -8.44
N LEU A 45 8.89 7.47 -8.63
CA LEU A 45 7.88 8.35 -9.22
C LEU A 45 7.27 9.32 -8.21
N PHE A 46 7.37 8.98 -6.93
CA PHE A 46 6.80 9.74 -5.82
C PHE A 46 7.83 9.94 -4.71
N SER A 47 7.81 11.11 -4.09
CA SER A 47 8.55 11.34 -2.85
C SER A 47 7.83 10.66 -1.65
N LEU A 48 8.55 10.50 -0.55
CA LEU A 48 7.97 9.99 0.70
C LEU A 48 6.83 10.91 1.20
N GLU A 49 7.01 12.22 1.06
CA GLU A 49 6.00 13.22 1.43
C GLU A 49 4.73 13.09 0.58
N GLU A 50 4.87 12.96 -0.74
CA GLU A 50 3.75 12.77 -1.66
C GLU A 50 2.97 11.49 -1.35
N LEU A 51 3.66 10.38 -1.12
CA LEU A 51 3.01 9.11 -0.76
C LEU A 51 2.30 9.20 0.59
N THR A 52 2.91 9.84 1.57
CA THR A 52 2.27 10.06 2.87
C THR A 52 0.99 10.89 2.70
N ARG A 53 1.03 11.93 1.88
CA ARG A 53 -0.13 12.75 1.58
C ARG A 53 -1.23 11.97 0.88
N PHE A 54 -0.89 11.24 -0.19
CA PHE A 54 -1.88 10.53 -1.02
C PHE A 54 -2.44 9.25 -0.37
N MET A 55 -1.67 8.58 0.47
CA MET A 55 -2.06 7.29 1.05
C MET A 55 -2.44 7.37 2.53
N SER A 56 -2.27 8.52 3.19
CA SER A 56 -2.59 8.68 4.60
C SER A 56 -3.35 9.98 4.88
N ILE A 57 -2.74 11.14 4.66
CA ILE A 57 -3.30 12.43 5.08
C ILE A 57 -4.60 12.74 4.32
N ASN A 58 -4.58 12.69 3.01
CA ASN A 58 -5.77 13.00 2.19
C ASN A 58 -6.91 12.01 2.43
N PRO A 59 -6.70 10.67 2.45
CA PRO A 59 -7.74 9.73 2.84
C PRO A 59 -8.35 10.03 4.21
N MET A 60 -7.51 10.33 5.20
CA MET A 60 -7.99 10.67 6.54
C MET A 60 -8.85 11.95 6.53
N ASN A 61 -8.43 12.98 5.82
CA ASN A 61 -9.18 14.23 5.71
C ASN A 61 -10.56 14.01 5.06
N ILE A 62 -10.63 13.14 4.05
CA ILE A 62 -11.91 12.75 3.43
C ILE A 62 -12.82 12.06 4.45
N LEU A 63 -12.30 11.08 5.19
CA LEU A 63 -13.07 10.35 6.20
C LEU A 63 -13.58 11.30 7.29
N VAL A 64 -12.74 12.19 7.79
CA VAL A 64 -13.14 13.21 8.79
C VAL A 64 -14.23 14.12 8.23
N SER A 65 -14.13 14.55 6.97
CA SER A 65 -15.15 15.38 6.32
C SER A 65 -16.51 14.66 6.19
N LEU A 66 -16.50 13.31 6.16
CA LEU A 66 -17.69 12.47 6.15
C LEU A 66 -18.21 12.12 7.55
N GLY A 67 -17.62 12.69 8.61
CA GLY A 67 -18.06 12.50 9.99
C GLY A 67 -17.43 11.33 10.74
N TYR A 68 -16.40 10.68 10.17
CA TYR A 68 -15.66 9.62 10.87
C TYR A 68 -14.75 10.19 11.95
N ASP A 69 -14.72 9.54 13.10
CA ASP A 69 -13.83 9.89 14.20
C ASP A 69 -12.41 9.35 13.94
N SER A 70 -11.45 10.26 13.91
CA SER A 70 -10.04 9.94 13.72
C SER A 70 -9.22 9.89 15.02
N SER A 71 -9.86 10.06 16.19
CA SER A 71 -9.16 10.14 17.49
C SER A 71 -8.34 8.90 17.81
N ASN A 72 -8.74 7.74 17.31
CA ASN A 72 -8.05 6.46 17.47
C ASN A 72 -7.18 6.06 16.27
N ALA A 73 -7.05 6.93 15.27
CA ALA A 73 -6.20 6.63 14.12
C ALA A 73 -4.73 6.60 14.55
N LYS A 74 -4.09 5.48 14.30
CA LYS A 74 -2.64 5.36 14.54
C LYS A 74 -1.89 5.98 13.37
N THR A 75 -0.96 6.86 13.67
CA THR A 75 0.01 7.34 12.69
C THR A 75 1.13 6.33 12.53
N ASN A 76 1.56 6.14 11.30
CA ASN A 76 2.72 5.33 10.99
C ASN A 76 3.73 6.22 10.26
N SER A 77 4.98 6.10 10.63
CA SER A 77 6.08 6.73 9.92
C SER A 77 6.85 5.72 9.06
N TRP A 78 7.54 6.22 8.06
CA TRP A 78 8.38 5.44 7.19
C TRP A 78 9.78 6.03 7.18
N THR A 79 10.77 5.18 7.37
CA THR A 79 12.18 5.60 7.36
C THR A 79 12.89 4.96 6.17
N LYS A 80 13.63 5.78 5.45
CA LYS A 80 14.51 5.29 4.39
C LYS A 80 15.64 4.48 5.02
N SER A 81 15.82 3.25 4.57
CA SER A 81 16.86 2.36 5.07
C SER A 81 18.04 2.30 4.10
N SER A 82 19.24 2.14 4.64
CA SER A 82 20.44 1.80 3.86
C SER A 82 20.46 0.33 3.43
N SER A 83 19.64 -0.51 4.07
CA SER A 83 19.50 -1.93 3.74
C SER A 83 18.29 -2.16 2.85
N THR A 84 18.34 -3.20 2.03
CA THR A 84 17.19 -3.67 1.27
C THR A 84 16.44 -4.75 2.00
N PHE A 85 15.13 -4.77 1.86
CA PHE A 85 14.23 -5.78 2.41
C PHE A 85 13.47 -6.45 1.27
N THR A 86 13.11 -7.70 1.46
CA THR A 86 12.30 -8.44 0.50
C THR A 86 10.85 -8.42 0.94
N THR A 87 9.96 -8.02 0.05
CA THR A 87 8.53 -8.04 0.31
C THR A 87 8.03 -9.49 0.39
N LYS A 88 7.14 -9.74 1.34
CA LYS A 88 6.45 -11.03 1.51
C LYS A 88 4.95 -10.78 1.62
N SER A 89 4.17 -11.73 1.17
CA SER A 89 2.73 -11.69 1.32
C SER A 89 2.19 -13.03 1.83
N PHE A 90 1.18 -12.98 2.69
CA PHE A 90 0.42 -14.15 3.12
C PHE A 90 -0.49 -14.70 2.02
N TYR A 91 -0.81 -13.87 1.04
CA TYR A 91 -1.75 -14.18 -0.03
C TYR A 91 -1.03 -14.67 -1.27
N LYS A 92 -1.68 -15.53 -2.05
CA LYS A 92 -1.07 -16.20 -3.21
C LYS A 92 -1.13 -15.39 -4.51
N ASN A 93 -1.84 -14.28 -4.51
CA ASN A 93 -2.00 -13.42 -5.69
C ASN A 93 -1.28 -12.07 -5.56
N SER A 94 -0.14 -12.05 -4.87
CA SER A 94 0.73 -10.87 -4.82
C SER A 94 1.52 -10.73 -6.14
N ALA A 95 1.48 -9.53 -6.72
CA ALA A 95 2.28 -9.20 -7.90
C ALA A 95 3.73 -8.83 -7.56
N PHE A 96 4.03 -8.52 -6.29
CA PHE A 96 5.31 -7.99 -5.82
C PHE A 96 5.91 -8.82 -4.68
N GLU A 97 5.64 -10.11 -4.66
CA GLU A 97 6.30 -11.02 -3.73
C GLU A 97 7.80 -11.09 -4.06
N ASN A 98 8.63 -11.09 -3.02
CA ASN A 98 10.09 -11.06 -3.12
C ASN A 98 10.67 -9.81 -3.82
N PHE A 99 9.91 -8.72 -3.88
CA PHE A 99 10.40 -7.44 -4.40
C PHE A 99 11.37 -6.79 -3.41
N GLN A 100 12.48 -6.25 -3.89
CA GLN A 100 13.50 -5.59 -3.06
C GLN A 100 13.12 -4.15 -2.79
N VAL A 101 13.10 -3.75 -1.53
CA VAL A 101 12.76 -2.39 -1.11
C VAL A 101 13.77 -1.86 -0.10
N SER A 102 13.98 -0.54 -0.11
CA SER A 102 14.89 0.18 0.78
C SER A 102 14.17 1.12 1.76
N ILE A 103 12.93 0.82 2.09
CA ILE A 103 12.14 1.57 3.04
C ILE A 103 11.54 0.62 4.09
N GLN A 104 11.53 1.06 5.32
CA GLN A 104 10.98 0.32 6.45
C GLN A 104 9.90 1.13 7.12
N LYS A 105 8.82 0.48 7.48
CA LYS A 105 7.77 1.07 8.29
C LYS A 105 8.22 1.10 9.75
N GLU A 106 8.19 2.28 10.34
CA GLU A 106 8.32 2.45 11.77
C GLU A 106 6.93 2.48 12.41
N LEU A 107 6.74 1.65 13.42
CA LEU A 107 5.55 1.72 14.24
C LEU A 107 5.80 2.78 15.32
N ASP A 108 4.90 3.76 15.41
CA ASP A 108 4.91 4.69 16.52
C ASP A 108 4.64 3.90 17.79
N HIS A 109 5.64 3.82 18.66
CA HIS A 109 5.49 3.29 20.00
C HIS A 109 4.75 4.34 20.83
N VAL A 110 3.52 4.05 21.09
CA VAL A 110 2.72 4.82 22.05
C VAL A 110 2.80 4.15 23.39
#